data_30df85795d661b4f3cc672ccb638b6f4
#
_entry.id   30df85795d661b4f3cc672ccb638b6f4
#
_cell.length_a   1.000
_cell.length_b   1.000
_cell.length_c   1.000
_cell.angle_alpha   90.00
_cell.angle_beta   90.00
_cell.angle_gamma   90.00
#
_symmetry.space_group_name_H-M   'P 1'
#
loop_
_entity.id
_entity.type
_entity.pdbx_description
1 polymer ?
#
loop_
_entity_poly.entity_id
_entity_poly.type
_entity_poly.pdbx_seq_one_letter_code
_entity_poly.pdbx_strand_id
1 'polypeptide(L)'
;MDVEQAAIERLRMASDMSLRLYKQPLVITYSGGKDSDVLLHLAGKAGIQYEVLHSLTTADAPETVWHVRDTFHRLELAGVKCDIDTHRTPDGGNVTMWNLIPQKRMPPTRLVRYCCTELKETSGSGRWIATGVRWAESQKRKTTRGIMEKLHRDKAKRIILMDDNDERRMLLENCQLKGTRTVNPIVDWQNADIWDYCAAEKICMNPLYACGFARIGCIGCPMAGKHRKEQFARYPKYRDAYIRAFGRMLECQKRKGLSGLWQTGEDVYRWWMEDGVLPGQMVLEGMEDI
;
A
#
# COMPACT_ATOMS: atom_id res chain seq x y z
N MET A 1 -26.85 -4.09 9.75
CA MET A 1 -25.80 -3.71 10.74
C MET A 1 -25.16 -2.45 10.22
N ASP A 2 -24.95 -1.46 11.06
CA ASP A 2 -24.25 -0.25 10.67
C ASP A 2 -22.80 -0.61 10.30
N VAL A 3 -22.33 -0.14 9.14
CA VAL A 3 -20.98 -0.48 8.62
C VAL A 3 -19.88 0.02 9.55
N GLU A 4 -20.11 1.13 10.26
CA GLU A 4 -19.21 1.65 11.28
C GLU A 4 -19.09 0.69 12.47
N GLN A 5 -20.22 0.26 13.03
CA GLN A 5 -20.24 -0.64 14.17
C GLN A 5 -19.56 -1.98 13.83
N ALA A 6 -19.82 -2.52 12.63
CA ALA A 6 -19.15 -3.72 12.14
C ALA A 6 -17.63 -3.56 12.06
N ALA A 7 -17.16 -2.42 11.55
CA ALA A 7 -15.71 -2.13 11.47
C ALA A 7 -15.06 -2.02 12.85
N ILE A 8 -15.74 -1.37 13.81
CA ILE A 8 -15.28 -1.26 15.21
C ILE A 8 -15.19 -2.65 15.86
N GLU A 9 -16.18 -3.50 15.67
CA GLU A 9 -16.18 -4.87 16.23
C GLU A 9 -15.04 -5.71 15.65
N ARG A 10 -14.80 -5.62 14.33
CA ARG A 10 -13.65 -6.27 13.66
C ARG A 10 -12.31 -5.81 14.24
N LEU A 11 -12.16 -4.52 14.51
CA LEU A 11 -10.95 -3.95 15.13
C LEU A 11 -10.78 -4.46 16.59
N ARG A 12 -11.83 -4.47 17.39
CA ARG A 12 -11.80 -4.98 18.77
C ARG A 12 -11.40 -6.45 18.80
N MET A 13 -12.01 -7.27 17.96
CA MET A 13 -11.69 -8.69 17.84
C MET A 13 -10.23 -8.89 17.43
N ALA A 14 -9.74 -8.18 16.41
CA ALA A 14 -8.37 -8.30 15.95
C ALA A 14 -7.36 -7.83 17.00
N SER A 15 -7.66 -6.76 17.76
CA SER A 15 -6.82 -6.28 18.85
C SER A 15 -6.73 -7.30 19.98
N ASP A 16 -7.86 -7.88 20.40
CA ASP A 16 -7.91 -8.92 21.42
C ASP A 16 -7.08 -10.15 21.02
N MET A 17 -7.22 -10.59 19.78
CA MET A 17 -6.43 -11.70 19.21
C MET A 17 -4.95 -11.35 19.10
N SER A 18 -4.59 -10.11 18.75
CA SER A 18 -3.20 -9.66 18.71
C SER A 18 -2.55 -9.73 20.10
N LEU A 19 -3.24 -9.23 21.12
CA LEU A 19 -2.75 -9.27 22.50
C LEU A 19 -2.63 -10.70 23.03
N ARG A 20 -3.61 -11.56 22.72
CA ARG A 20 -3.58 -12.97 23.19
C ARG A 20 -2.49 -13.80 22.52
N LEU A 21 -2.33 -13.69 21.19
CA LEU A 21 -1.45 -14.56 20.41
C LEU A 21 -0.03 -14.02 20.28
N TYR A 22 0.12 -12.70 20.10
CA TYR A 22 1.41 -12.05 19.83
C TYR A 22 1.95 -11.31 21.05
N LYS A 23 1.11 -11.10 22.10
CA LYS A 23 1.46 -10.28 23.28
C LYS A 23 1.85 -8.85 22.89
N GLN A 24 1.29 -8.33 21.83
CA GLN A 24 1.59 -7.02 21.25
C GLN A 24 0.33 -6.35 20.74
N PRO A 25 0.25 -5.00 20.75
CA PRO A 25 -0.87 -4.26 20.19
C PRO A 25 -1.10 -4.55 18.71
N LEU A 26 -2.33 -4.31 18.24
CA LEU A 26 -2.65 -4.36 16.81
C LEU A 26 -1.88 -3.26 16.07
N VAL A 27 -1.34 -3.57 14.89
CA VAL A 27 -0.65 -2.57 14.05
C VAL A 27 -1.63 -2.02 13.03
N ILE A 28 -1.87 -0.71 13.04
CA ILE A 28 -2.67 0.00 12.02
C ILE A 28 -1.72 0.47 10.92
N THR A 29 -1.91 -0.01 9.68
CA THR A 29 -1.12 0.48 8.55
C THR A 29 -1.67 1.81 8.07
N TYR A 30 -0.79 2.81 7.98
CA TYR A 30 -1.17 4.17 7.63
C TYR A 30 -0.44 4.65 6.39
N SER A 31 -1.17 4.97 5.33
CA SER A 31 -0.61 5.42 4.05
C SER A 31 -0.80 6.93 3.80
N GLY A 32 -1.49 7.65 4.66
CA GLY A 32 -1.85 9.05 4.48
C GLY A 32 -2.94 9.29 3.43
N GLY A 33 -3.69 8.25 3.06
CA GLY A 33 -4.85 8.35 2.18
C GLY A 33 -6.16 8.17 2.96
N LYS A 34 -7.29 8.64 2.40
CA LYS A 34 -8.62 8.67 3.04
C LYS A 34 -9.04 7.37 3.73
N ASP A 35 -8.74 6.23 3.10
CA ASP A 35 -9.11 4.92 3.64
C ASP A 35 -8.30 4.58 4.90
N SER A 36 -7.04 4.99 4.95
CA SER A 36 -6.20 4.85 6.14
C SER A 36 -6.52 5.90 7.22
N ASP A 37 -6.96 7.11 6.83
CA ASP A 37 -7.44 8.12 7.78
C ASP A 37 -8.70 7.63 8.49
N VAL A 38 -9.67 7.06 7.75
CA VAL A 38 -10.88 6.44 8.32
C VAL A 38 -10.53 5.27 9.23
N LEU A 39 -9.67 4.36 8.79
CA LEU A 39 -9.23 3.21 9.59
C LEU A 39 -8.61 3.66 10.93
N LEU A 40 -7.74 4.66 10.88
CA LEU A 40 -7.08 5.20 12.07
C LEU A 40 -8.08 5.83 13.05
N HIS A 41 -9.04 6.59 12.52
CA HIS A 41 -10.10 7.19 13.32
C HIS A 41 -10.98 6.13 13.99
N LEU A 42 -11.37 5.09 13.23
CA LEU A 42 -12.13 3.94 13.77
C LEU A 42 -11.37 3.18 14.87
N ALA A 43 -10.03 3.05 14.74
CA ALA A 43 -9.22 2.43 15.78
C ALA A 43 -9.25 3.23 17.10
N GLY A 44 -9.24 4.56 17.01
CA GLY A 44 -9.45 5.43 18.17
C GLY A 44 -10.83 5.26 18.80
N LYS A 45 -11.91 5.27 17.98
CA LYS A 45 -13.29 5.04 18.44
C LYS A 45 -13.51 3.65 19.02
N ALA A 46 -12.80 2.66 18.53
CA ALA A 46 -12.87 1.29 19.05
C ALA A 46 -12.32 1.16 20.48
N GLY A 47 -11.52 2.13 20.95
CA GLY A 47 -10.91 2.13 22.29
C GLY A 47 -9.91 0.99 22.49
N ILE A 48 -9.22 0.57 21.43
CA ILE A 48 -8.26 -0.54 21.44
C ILE A 48 -6.83 -0.04 21.67
N GLN A 49 -5.95 -0.93 22.13
CA GLN A 49 -4.51 -0.69 22.10
C GLN A 49 -3.97 -0.96 20.70
N TYR A 50 -3.31 0.03 20.09
CA TYR A 50 -2.74 -0.10 18.76
C TYR A 50 -1.45 0.70 18.61
N GLU A 51 -0.66 0.31 17.62
CA GLU A 51 0.49 1.04 17.11
C GLU A 51 0.22 1.43 15.65
N VAL A 52 0.86 2.47 15.16
CA VAL A 52 0.69 2.91 13.76
C VAL A 52 1.99 2.73 12.99
N LEU A 53 1.89 2.17 11.79
CA LEU A 53 3.02 1.90 10.93
C LEU A 53 2.83 2.50 9.54
N HIS A 54 3.77 3.36 9.12
CA HIS A 54 3.86 3.89 7.77
C HIS A 54 5.00 3.24 7.00
N SER A 55 4.73 2.75 5.79
CA SER A 55 5.75 2.18 4.90
C SER A 55 6.32 3.27 3.99
N LEU A 56 7.57 3.67 4.18
CA LEU A 56 8.21 4.70 3.37
C LEU A 56 8.53 4.19 1.96
N THR A 57 7.89 4.76 0.96
CA THR A 57 8.14 4.37 -0.44
C THR A 57 9.22 5.20 -1.13
N THR A 58 9.55 6.35 -0.58
CA THR A 58 10.44 7.38 -1.16
C THR A 58 9.94 8.03 -2.45
N ALA A 59 8.76 7.63 -2.92
CA ALA A 59 8.08 8.20 -4.08
C ALA A 59 6.72 8.83 -3.73
N ASP A 60 6.43 9.02 -2.46
CA ASP A 60 5.21 9.68 -2.00
C ASP A 60 5.29 11.20 -2.23
N ALA A 61 4.14 11.83 -2.49
CA ALA A 61 4.07 13.28 -2.64
C ALA A 61 4.48 14.00 -1.34
N PRO A 62 5.11 15.18 -1.41
CA PRO A 62 5.49 15.95 -0.22
C PRO A 62 4.33 16.20 0.73
N GLU A 63 3.16 16.52 0.19
CA GLU A 63 1.93 16.76 0.97
C GLU A 63 1.51 15.51 1.76
N THR A 64 1.70 14.32 1.17
CA THR A 64 1.43 13.05 1.86
C THR A 64 2.43 12.82 2.99
N VAL A 65 3.71 13.10 2.75
CA VAL A 65 4.75 12.97 3.78
C VAL A 65 4.44 13.90 4.96
N TRP A 66 4.06 15.15 4.70
CA TRP A 66 3.69 16.10 5.75
C TRP A 66 2.43 15.66 6.49
N HIS A 67 1.40 15.22 5.78
CA HIS A 67 0.16 14.72 6.41
C HIS A 67 0.43 13.54 7.34
N VAL A 68 1.28 12.59 6.92
CA VAL A 68 1.71 11.47 7.77
C VAL A 68 2.44 11.96 9.02
N ARG A 69 3.40 12.89 8.87
CA ARG A 69 4.17 13.43 9.99
C ARG A 69 3.29 14.18 10.99
N ASP A 70 2.38 15.03 10.52
CA ASP A 70 1.46 15.77 11.37
C ASP A 70 0.50 14.82 12.12
N THR A 71 0.04 13.79 11.43
CA THR A 71 -0.82 12.76 12.06
C THR A 71 -0.04 11.99 13.12
N PHE A 72 1.19 11.57 12.84
CA PHE A 72 2.03 10.87 13.80
C PHE A 72 2.32 11.73 15.02
N HIS A 73 2.69 13.00 14.82
CA HIS A 73 2.93 13.91 15.94
C HIS A 73 1.72 14.03 16.87
N ARG A 74 0.50 14.15 16.32
CA ARG A 74 -0.73 14.19 17.12
C ARG A 74 -0.98 12.90 17.88
N LEU A 75 -0.73 11.76 17.25
CA LEU A 75 -0.91 10.44 17.86
C LEU A 75 0.11 10.19 18.99
N GLU A 76 1.37 10.56 18.77
CA GLU A 76 2.44 10.43 19.75
C GLU A 76 2.17 11.30 20.99
N LEU A 77 1.64 12.51 20.81
CA LEU A 77 1.17 13.35 21.91
C LEU A 77 0.00 12.70 22.69
N ALA A 78 -0.80 11.88 22.04
CA ALA A 78 -1.86 11.09 22.67
C ALA A 78 -1.36 9.74 23.23
N GLY A 79 -0.05 9.46 23.20
CA GLY A 79 0.56 8.25 23.73
C GLY A 79 0.50 7.03 22.81
N VAL A 80 0.15 7.20 21.53
CA VAL A 80 0.15 6.12 20.54
C VAL A 80 1.55 6.01 19.94
N LYS A 81 2.11 4.81 19.91
CA LYS A 81 3.38 4.55 19.24
C LYS A 81 3.23 4.58 17.72
N CYS A 82 4.01 5.43 17.07
CA CYS A 82 4.07 5.54 15.62
C CYS A 82 5.46 5.15 15.11
N ASP A 83 5.53 4.44 14.00
CA ASP A 83 6.79 4.01 13.40
C ASP A 83 6.77 4.15 11.88
N ILE A 84 7.94 4.44 11.30
CA ILE A 84 8.14 4.52 9.85
C ILE A 84 9.05 3.37 9.45
N ASP A 85 8.49 2.41 8.72
CA ASP A 85 9.26 1.30 8.18
C ASP A 85 10.12 1.79 7.01
N THR A 86 11.43 1.82 7.27
CA THR A 86 12.46 2.10 6.27
C THR A 86 13.16 0.79 5.94
N HIS A 87 12.80 0.20 4.82
CA HIS A 87 13.42 -1.06 4.39
C HIS A 87 14.92 -0.89 4.20
N ARG A 88 15.70 -1.85 4.74
CA ARG A 88 17.15 -1.84 4.65
C ARG A 88 17.66 -3.01 3.83
N THR A 89 18.73 -2.76 3.10
CA THR A 89 19.53 -3.82 2.45
C THR A 89 20.35 -4.57 3.47
N PRO A 90 20.80 -5.81 3.19
CA PRO A 90 21.64 -6.58 4.12
C PRO A 90 22.94 -5.88 4.57
N ASP A 91 23.47 -4.99 3.73
CA ASP A 91 24.64 -4.13 4.00
C ASP A 91 24.29 -2.83 4.76
N GLY A 92 23.03 -2.69 5.21
CA GLY A 92 22.56 -1.57 6.02
C GLY A 92 22.12 -0.32 5.27
N GLY A 93 22.19 -0.32 3.93
CA GLY A 93 21.68 0.79 3.09
C GLY A 93 20.17 0.86 3.08
N ASN A 94 19.60 2.03 2.79
CA ASN A 94 18.16 2.18 2.63
C ASN A 94 17.66 1.65 1.28
N VAL A 95 16.62 0.85 1.29
CA VAL A 95 15.90 0.47 0.06
C VAL A 95 14.96 1.61 -0.31
N THR A 96 15.14 2.14 -1.51
CA THR A 96 14.35 3.26 -2.06
C THR A 96 13.83 2.90 -3.45
N MET A 97 12.80 3.58 -3.93
CA MET A 97 12.35 3.44 -5.33
C MET A 97 13.54 3.65 -6.28
N TRP A 98 14.43 4.59 -5.95
CA TRP A 98 15.54 5.04 -6.80
C TRP A 98 16.68 4.04 -6.92
N ASN A 99 16.88 3.15 -5.93
CA ASN A 99 17.90 2.09 -6.02
C ASN A 99 17.29 0.72 -6.37
N LEU A 100 15.99 0.52 -6.15
CA LEU A 100 15.30 -0.69 -6.60
C LEU A 100 15.25 -0.81 -8.12
N ILE A 101 14.98 0.27 -8.85
CA ILE A 101 14.90 0.26 -10.33
C ILE A 101 16.20 -0.27 -10.94
N PRO A 102 17.39 0.25 -10.63
CA PRO A 102 18.66 -0.32 -11.11
C PRO A 102 18.88 -1.78 -10.68
N GLN A 103 18.55 -2.14 -9.43
CA GLN A 103 18.71 -3.51 -8.92
C GLN A 103 17.83 -4.52 -9.67
N LYS A 104 16.56 -4.17 -9.90
CA LYS A 104 15.61 -5.02 -10.62
C LYS A 104 15.84 -4.99 -12.13
N ARG A 105 16.63 -4.04 -12.65
CA ARG A 105 17.02 -3.88 -14.06
C ARG A 105 15.82 -3.78 -15.02
N MET A 106 14.71 -3.25 -14.52
CA MET A 106 13.50 -3.00 -15.30
C MET A 106 12.66 -1.91 -14.62
N PRO A 107 11.91 -1.09 -15.37
CA PRO A 107 10.94 -0.17 -14.79
C PRO A 107 9.83 -0.94 -14.05
N PRO A 108 9.24 -0.36 -12.99
CA PRO A 108 8.01 -0.93 -12.42
C PRO A 108 6.87 -0.78 -13.42
N THR A 109 6.08 -1.85 -13.61
CA THR A 109 4.92 -1.85 -14.53
C THR A 109 3.64 -2.23 -13.79
N ARG A 110 2.48 -2.18 -14.47
CA ARG A 110 1.21 -2.66 -13.91
C ARG A 110 1.26 -4.14 -13.55
N LEU A 111 2.00 -4.93 -14.31
CA LEU A 111 2.16 -6.37 -14.08
C LEU A 111 3.28 -6.70 -13.08
N VAL A 112 4.42 -6.00 -13.20
CA VAL A 112 5.60 -6.27 -12.36
C VAL A 112 5.76 -5.17 -11.32
N ARG A 113 5.18 -5.41 -10.15
CA ARG A 113 5.05 -4.44 -9.05
C ARG A 113 6.02 -4.73 -7.90
N TYR A 114 7.29 -5.00 -8.22
CA TYR A 114 8.31 -5.28 -7.21
C TYR A 114 8.42 -4.18 -6.14
N CYS A 115 8.16 -2.92 -6.52
CA CYS A 115 8.17 -1.81 -5.56
C CYS A 115 7.12 -1.98 -4.44
N CYS A 116 5.95 -2.54 -4.74
CA CYS A 116 4.95 -2.82 -3.70
C CYS A 116 5.43 -3.96 -2.79
N THR A 117 5.99 -5.02 -3.37
CA THR A 117 6.49 -6.16 -2.61
C THR A 117 7.63 -5.76 -1.68
N GLU A 118 8.59 -4.99 -2.17
CA GLU A 118 9.78 -4.59 -1.40
C GLU A 118 9.51 -3.46 -0.40
N LEU A 119 8.65 -2.46 -0.75
CA LEU A 119 8.49 -1.24 0.04
C LEU A 119 7.17 -1.16 0.84
N LYS A 120 6.26 -2.13 0.69
CA LYS A 120 4.95 -2.08 1.36
C LYS A 120 4.51 -3.42 1.96
N GLU A 121 4.66 -4.51 1.20
CA GLU A 121 4.06 -5.80 1.58
C GLU A 121 4.84 -6.53 2.68
N THR A 122 6.06 -6.11 3.01
CA THR A 122 6.91 -6.68 4.06
C THR A 122 6.74 -5.99 5.42
N SER A 123 6.14 -4.80 5.45
CA SER A 123 5.92 -4.04 6.68
C SER A 123 5.00 -4.76 7.65
N GLY A 124 5.33 -4.73 8.94
CA GLY A 124 4.56 -5.39 9.99
C GLY A 124 4.66 -6.91 9.97
N SER A 125 5.68 -7.49 9.32
CA SER A 125 5.88 -8.94 9.27
C SER A 125 5.93 -9.56 10.66
N GLY A 126 5.23 -10.70 10.85
CA GLY A 126 5.15 -11.37 12.15
C GLY A 126 4.18 -10.75 13.16
N ARG A 127 3.43 -9.72 12.76
CA ARG A 127 2.45 -9.03 13.59
C ARG A 127 1.02 -9.25 13.06
N TRP A 128 0.05 -8.89 13.87
CA TRP A 128 -1.31 -8.70 13.37
C TRP A 128 -1.47 -7.26 12.90
N ILE A 129 -1.90 -7.07 11.66
CA ILE A 129 -2.01 -5.76 11.02
C ILE A 129 -3.46 -5.48 10.59
N ALA A 130 -3.90 -4.24 10.74
CA ALA A 130 -5.14 -3.75 10.15
C ALA A 130 -4.84 -2.89 8.92
N THR A 131 -5.59 -3.10 7.83
CA THR A 131 -5.41 -2.36 6.57
C THR A 131 -6.70 -1.72 6.09
N GLY A 132 -6.59 -0.58 5.41
CA GLY A 132 -7.70 0.14 4.78
C GLY A 132 -8.09 -0.42 3.41
N VAL A 133 -7.93 -1.72 3.17
CA VAL A 133 -8.30 -2.36 1.89
C VAL A 133 -9.81 -2.50 1.78
N ARG A 134 -10.37 -2.18 0.58
CA ARG A 134 -11.80 -2.30 0.31
C ARG A 134 -12.08 -3.06 -0.98
N TRP A 135 -13.21 -3.77 -1.02
CA TRP A 135 -13.70 -4.47 -2.22
C TRP A 135 -14.04 -3.49 -3.34
N ALA A 136 -14.57 -2.32 -3.00
CA ALA A 136 -14.94 -1.27 -3.96
C ALA A 136 -13.78 -0.72 -4.80
N GLU A 137 -12.51 -0.99 -4.42
CA GLU A 137 -11.35 -0.48 -5.14
C GLU A 137 -11.02 -1.27 -6.44
N SER A 138 -11.40 -2.55 -6.54
CA SER A 138 -11.25 -3.35 -7.76
C SER A 138 -11.95 -4.72 -7.63
N GLN A 139 -12.39 -5.27 -8.76
CA GLN A 139 -12.96 -6.62 -8.85
C GLN A 139 -12.01 -7.69 -8.28
N LYS A 140 -10.70 -7.56 -8.55
CA LYS A 140 -9.70 -8.47 -8.01
C LYS A 140 -9.66 -8.45 -6.49
N ARG A 141 -9.85 -7.30 -5.85
CA ARG A 141 -9.92 -7.23 -4.38
C ARG A 141 -11.19 -7.88 -3.85
N LYS A 142 -12.32 -7.71 -4.55
CA LYS A 142 -13.58 -8.34 -4.17
C LYS A 142 -13.49 -9.87 -4.13
N THR A 143 -12.71 -10.47 -5.03
CA THR A 143 -12.54 -11.92 -5.10
C THR A 143 -11.38 -12.49 -4.27
N THR A 144 -10.41 -11.64 -3.86
CA THR A 144 -9.17 -12.11 -3.23
C THR A 144 -8.93 -11.56 -1.82
N ARG A 145 -9.82 -10.71 -1.30
CA ARG A 145 -9.71 -10.12 0.02
C ARG A 145 -10.90 -10.48 0.89
N GLY A 146 -10.61 -10.91 2.10
CA GLY A 146 -11.60 -11.16 3.14
C GLY A 146 -11.50 -10.17 4.30
N ILE A 147 -12.39 -10.30 5.27
CA ILE A 147 -12.36 -9.50 6.51
C ILE A 147 -11.08 -9.80 7.28
N MET A 148 -10.71 -11.08 7.42
CA MET A 148 -9.45 -11.51 8.01
C MET A 148 -8.70 -12.45 7.06
N GLU A 149 -7.37 -12.32 7.05
CA GLU A 149 -6.50 -13.07 6.16
C GLU A 149 -5.22 -13.49 6.87
N LYS A 150 -4.69 -14.66 6.49
CA LYS A 150 -3.31 -15.03 6.79
C LYS A 150 -2.45 -14.75 5.55
N LEU A 151 -1.51 -13.84 5.68
CA LEU A 151 -0.61 -13.52 4.59
C LEU A 151 0.45 -14.61 4.43
N HIS A 152 0.72 -14.98 3.18
CA HIS A 152 1.82 -15.85 2.80
C HIS A 152 2.62 -15.16 1.68
N ARG A 153 3.94 -15.42 1.60
CA ARG A 153 4.79 -14.90 0.50
C ARG A 153 4.26 -15.32 -0.86
N ASP A 154 3.80 -16.57 -0.97
CA ASP A 154 3.07 -17.04 -2.14
C ASP A 154 1.61 -16.61 -2.02
N LYS A 155 1.17 -15.75 -2.95
CA LYS A 155 -0.21 -15.22 -2.97
C LYS A 155 -1.27 -16.29 -3.16
N ALA A 156 -0.93 -17.42 -3.81
CA ALA A 156 -1.82 -18.56 -3.98
C ALA A 156 -2.08 -19.31 -2.66
N LYS A 157 -1.21 -19.15 -1.66
CA LYS A 157 -1.35 -19.76 -0.33
C LYS A 157 -1.93 -18.81 0.72
N ARG A 158 -2.47 -17.67 0.29
CA ARG A 158 -3.22 -16.79 1.17
C ARG A 158 -4.50 -17.49 1.60
N ILE A 159 -4.71 -17.56 2.90
CA ILE A 159 -5.92 -18.16 3.48
C ILE A 159 -6.83 -17.01 3.93
N ILE A 160 -8.06 -16.98 3.44
CA ILE A 160 -9.13 -16.12 3.95
C ILE A 160 -9.69 -16.84 5.18
N LEU A 161 -9.61 -16.17 6.33
CA LEU A 161 -9.98 -16.79 7.62
C LEU A 161 -11.41 -16.47 8.03
N MET A 162 -12.09 -15.58 7.31
CA MET A 162 -13.43 -15.15 7.68
C MET A 162 -14.34 -14.95 6.49
N ASP A 163 -15.42 -15.71 6.58
CA ASP A 163 -16.68 -15.54 5.89
C ASP A 163 -17.79 -15.67 6.97
N ASP A 164 -18.64 -14.72 7.06
CA ASP A 164 -19.69 -14.31 8.01
C ASP A 164 -20.13 -15.17 9.22
N ASN A 165 -19.99 -16.48 9.31
CA ASN A 165 -20.60 -17.25 10.40
C ASN A 165 -19.72 -18.27 11.15
N ASP A 166 -18.59 -18.70 10.60
CA ASP A 166 -17.68 -19.66 11.28
C ASP A 166 -16.43 -19.00 11.88
N GLU A 167 -16.43 -17.69 11.94
CA GLU A 167 -15.30 -16.83 12.20
C GLU A 167 -14.55 -17.10 13.50
N ARG A 168 -15.27 -17.27 14.58
CA ARG A 168 -14.67 -17.53 15.89
C ARG A 168 -14.07 -18.92 16.01
N ARG A 169 -14.68 -19.93 15.33
CA ARG A 169 -14.17 -21.30 15.32
C ARG A 169 -12.88 -21.42 14.50
N MET A 170 -12.88 -20.89 13.27
CA MET A 170 -11.69 -20.93 12.41
C MET A 170 -10.50 -20.14 12.99
N LEU A 171 -10.76 -19.05 13.70
CA LEU A 171 -9.73 -18.31 14.41
C LEU A 171 -9.10 -19.15 15.54
N LEU A 172 -9.88 -19.89 16.30
CA LEU A 172 -9.39 -20.73 17.38
C LEU A 172 -8.62 -21.96 16.85
N GLU A 173 -9.08 -22.58 15.80
CA GLU A 173 -8.42 -23.76 15.18
C GLU A 173 -7.09 -23.40 14.51
N ASN A 174 -6.97 -22.18 13.96
CA ASN A 174 -5.73 -21.69 13.34
C ASN A 174 -4.77 -20.98 14.30
N CYS A 175 -5.05 -20.93 15.60
CA CYS A 175 -4.24 -20.25 16.62
C CYS A 175 -2.79 -20.78 16.73
N GLN A 176 -2.50 -21.98 16.25
CA GLN A 176 -1.19 -22.60 16.39
C GLN A 176 -0.15 -22.15 15.34
N LEU A 177 -0.56 -21.40 14.30
CA LEU A 177 0.35 -21.01 13.22
C LEU A 177 0.74 -19.54 13.34
N LYS A 178 1.94 -19.27 13.89
CA LYS A 178 2.57 -17.93 13.86
C LYS A 178 2.77 -17.48 12.42
N GLY A 179 2.37 -16.24 12.10
CA GLY A 179 2.54 -15.62 10.79
C GLY A 179 1.89 -14.24 10.77
N THR A 180 2.14 -13.44 9.74
CA THR A 180 1.48 -12.14 9.58
C THR A 180 0.00 -12.36 9.31
N ARG A 181 -0.86 -11.78 10.13
CA ARG A 181 -2.31 -11.80 9.97
C ARG A 181 -2.81 -10.40 9.68
N THR A 182 -3.80 -10.32 8.81
CA THR A 182 -4.37 -9.04 8.39
C THR A 182 -5.86 -9.02 8.69
N VAL A 183 -6.34 -7.93 9.27
CA VAL A 183 -7.77 -7.60 9.30
C VAL A 183 -8.02 -6.42 8.37
N ASN A 184 -9.13 -6.47 7.64
CA ASN A 184 -9.59 -5.40 6.76
C ASN A 184 -10.94 -4.88 7.28
N PRO A 185 -10.95 -4.01 8.29
CA PRO A 185 -12.17 -3.65 9.01
C PRO A 185 -13.24 -2.98 8.14
N ILE A 186 -12.80 -2.20 7.14
CA ILE A 186 -13.64 -1.44 6.21
C ILE A 186 -13.73 -2.09 4.83
N VAL A 187 -13.52 -3.39 4.72
CA VAL A 187 -13.39 -4.10 3.43
C VAL A 187 -14.65 -4.00 2.56
N ASP A 188 -15.81 -3.97 3.19
CA ASP A 188 -17.15 -3.88 2.58
C ASP A 188 -17.65 -2.44 2.34
N TRP A 189 -16.94 -1.42 2.84
CA TRP A 189 -17.32 -0.02 2.66
C TRP A 189 -17.23 0.42 1.19
N GLN A 190 -18.27 1.17 0.74
CA GLN A 190 -18.29 1.79 -0.58
C GLN A 190 -17.52 3.13 -0.58
N ASN A 191 -17.34 3.70 -1.77
CA ASN A 191 -16.69 5.00 -1.87
C ASN A 191 -17.47 6.12 -1.17
N ALA A 192 -18.81 6.07 -1.24
CA ALA A 192 -19.68 7.02 -0.56
C ALA A 192 -19.47 6.96 0.96
N ASP A 193 -19.49 5.74 1.54
CA ASP A 193 -19.34 5.54 2.98
C ASP A 193 -18.06 6.20 3.55
N ILE A 194 -16.95 6.12 2.79
CA ILE A 194 -15.69 6.76 3.18
C ILE A 194 -15.81 8.28 3.23
N TRP A 195 -16.39 8.89 2.18
CA TRP A 195 -16.51 10.34 2.10
C TRP A 195 -17.52 10.89 3.10
N ASP A 196 -18.66 10.22 3.26
CA ASP A 196 -19.72 10.59 4.21
C ASP A 196 -19.19 10.50 5.65
N TYR A 197 -18.45 9.44 5.96
CA TYR A 197 -17.79 9.27 7.25
C TYR A 197 -16.75 10.37 7.51
N CYS A 198 -15.88 10.65 6.54
CA CYS A 198 -14.90 11.73 6.68
C CYS A 198 -15.55 13.09 6.92
N ALA A 199 -16.68 13.37 6.26
CA ALA A 199 -17.43 14.61 6.44
C ALA A 199 -18.11 14.67 7.81
N ALA A 200 -18.79 13.61 8.22
CA ALA A 200 -19.52 13.53 9.48
C ALA A 200 -18.57 13.65 10.70
N GLU A 201 -17.45 12.96 10.68
CA GLU A 201 -16.46 12.95 11.77
C GLU A 201 -15.41 14.07 11.64
N LYS A 202 -15.52 14.92 10.62
CA LYS A 202 -14.60 16.05 10.35
C LYS A 202 -13.13 15.61 10.31
N ILE A 203 -12.86 14.48 9.67
CA ILE A 203 -11.50 13.94 9.57
C ILE A 203 -10.62 14.88 8.76
N CYS A 204 -9.47 15.26 9.32
CA CYS A 204 -8.46 16.01 8.61
C CYS A 204 -7.81 15.11 7.56
N MET A 205 -8.25 15.23 6.32
CA MET A 205 -7.75 14.44 5.20
C MET A 205 -6.52 15.05 4.56
N ASN A 206 -5.77 14.22 3.82
CA ASN A 206 -4.64 14.67 3.02
C ASN A 206 -5.05 15.82 2.06
N PRO A 207 -4.30 16.94 2.04
CA PRO A 207 -4.65 18.13 1.26
C PRO A 207 -4.71 17.89 -0.25
N LEU A 208 -4.11 16.83 -0.77
CA LEU A 208 -4.19 16.48 -2.19
C LEU A 208 -5.62 16.19 -2.67
N TYR A 209 -6.51 15.75 -1.79
CA TYR A 209 -7.93 15.57 -2.16
C TYR A 209 -8.59 16.90 -2.52
N ALA A 210 -8.28 17.97 -1.79
CA ALA A 210 -8.74 19.33 -2.13
C ALA A 210 -8.13 19.85 -3.44
N CYS A 211 -7.00 19.30 -3.88
CA CYS A 211 -6.37 19.58 -5.17
C CYS A 211 -6.92 18.73 -6.33
N GLY A 212 -8.01 17.98 -6.13
CA GLY A 212 -8.65 17.17 -7.17
C GLY A 212 -8.10 15.75 -7.34
N PHE A 213 -7.20 15.28 -6.47
CA PHE A 213 -6.73 13.90 -6.50
C PHE A 213 -7.84 12.96 -6.01
N ALA A 214 -8.31 12.07 -6.86
CA ALA A 214 -9.27 11.04 -6.45
C ALA A 214 -8.64 9.92 -5.61
N ARG A 215 -7.33 9.70 -5.81
CA ARG A 215 -6.55 8.66 -5.13
C ARG A 215 -5.13 9.17 -4.84
N ILE A 216 -4.65 8.87 -3.64
CA ILE A 216 -3.29 9.17 -3.20
C ILE A 216 -2.44 7.90 -3.24
N GLY A 217 -1.20 8.05 -3.68
CA GLY A 217 -0.21 6.97 -3.77
C GLY A 217 1.12 7.51 -4.27
N CYS A 218 2.06 6.60 -4.57
CA CYS A 218 3.37 7.00 -5.09
C CYS A 218 3.23 7.81 -6.39
N ILE A 219 3.99 8.89 -6.52
CA ILE A 219 4.07 9.68 -7.75
C ILE A 219 4.62 8.81 -8.89
N GLY A 220 3.96 8.86 -10.05
CA GLY A 220 4.33 8.07 -11.22
C GLY A 220 4.01 6.57 -11.11
N CYS A 221 3.19 6.16 -10.15
CA CYS A 221 2.77 4.76 -10.02
C CYS A 221 2.09 4.27 -11.31
N PRO A 222 2.52 3.15 -11.92
CA PRO A 222 1.88 2.61 -13.13
C PRO A 222 0.36 2.37 -12.95
N MET A 223 -0.09 2.12 -11.71
CA MET A 223 -1.52 1.96 -11.42
C MET A 223 -2.31 3.27 -11.45
N ALA A 224 -1.65 4.42 -11.56
CA ALA A 224 -2.33 5.71 -11.71
C ALA A 224 -2.77 5.99 -13.17
N GLY A 225 -2.37 5.15 -14.13
CA GLY A 225 -2.76 5.27 -15.53
C GLY A 225 -2.47 6.67 -16.11
N LYS A 226 -3.46 7.25 -16.76
CA LYS A 226 -3.37 8.60 -17.38
C LYS A 226 -3.03 9.73 -16.40
N HIS A 227 -3.36 9.60 -15.13
CA HIS A 227 -3.05 10.62 -14.11
C HIS A 227 -1.55 10.78 -13.83
N ARG A 228 -0.70 9.86 -14.29
CA ARG A 228 0.76 10.02 -14.19
C ARG A 228 1.28 11.29 -14.87
N LYS A 229 0.68 11.70 -15.99
CA LYS A 229 1.06 12.93 -16.71
C LYS A 229 0.82 14.16 -15.84
N GLU A 230 -0.34 14.25 -15.20
CA GLU A 230 -0.70 15.33 -14.28
C GLU A 230 0.21 15.34 -13.04
N GLN A 231 0.51 14.16 -12.50
CA GLN A 231 1.43 14.02 -11.37
C GLN A 231 2.83 14.55 -11.72
N PHE A 232 3.39 14.18 -12.87
CA PHE A 232 4.72 14.66 -13.26
C PHE A 232 4.74 16.13 -13.68
N ALA A 233 3.64 16.68 -14.18
CA ALA A 233 3.52 18.12 -14.39
C ALA A 233 3.57 18.88 -13.06
N ARG A 234 2.90 18.38 -12.02
CA ARG A 234 2.94 18.97 -10.67
C ARG A 234 4.27 18.74 -9.95
N TYR A 235 4.91 17.60 -10.16
CA TYR A 235 6.12 17.16 -9.46
C TYR A 235 7.26 16.84 -10.44
N PRO A 236 7.80 17.81 -11.18
CA PRO A 236 8.82 17.57 -12.21
C PRO A 236 10.10 16.94 -11.65
N LYS A 237 10.47 17.22 -10.40
CA LYS A 237 11.63 16.61 -9.74
C LYS A 237 11.53 15.09 -9.63
N TYR A 238 10.30 14.54 -9.48
CA TYR A 238 10.08 13.09 -9.48
C TYR A 238 10.27 12.50 -10.88
N ARG A 239 9.78 13.15 -11.93
CA ARG A 239 10.08 12.77 -13.32
C ARG A 239 11.58 12.63 -13.53
N ASP A 240 12.33 13.65 -13.17
CA ASP A 240 13.79 13.68 -13.35
C ASP A 240 14.48 12.60 -12.51
N ALA A 241 13.97 12.29 -11.32
CA ALA A 241 14.47 11.19 -10.50
C ALA A 241 14.23 9.81 -11.14
N TYR A 242 13.07 9.59 -11.77
CA TYR A 242 12.80 8.37 -12.54
C TYR A 242 13.74 8.25 -13.74
N ILE A 243 13.91 9.31 -14.53
CA ILE A 243 14.81 9.32 -15.69
C ILE A 243 16.24 8.97 -15.27
N ARG A 244 16.74 9.57 -14.18
CA ARG A 244 18.06 9.22 -13.63
C ARG A 244 18.14 7.77 -13.14
N ALA A 245 17.09 7.25 -12.52
CA ALA A 245 17.04 5.86 -12.06
C ALA A 245 17.04 4.89 -13.26
N PHE A 246 16.34 5.21 -14.33
CA PHE A 246 16.33 4.45 -15.58
C PHE A 246 17.70 4.48 -16.26
N GLY A 247 18.38 5.63 -16.28
CA GLY A 247 19.76 5.73 -16.77
C GLY A 247 20.70 4.78 -16.03
N ARG A 248 20.68 4.79 -14.70
CA ARG A 248 21.45 3.85 -13.85
C ARG A 248 21.06 2.39 -14.08
N MET A 249 19.79 2.12 -14.35
CA MET A 249 19.30 0.80 -14.69
C MET A 249 19.97 0.29 -15.99
N LEU A 250 20.04 1.11 -17.02
CA LEU A 250 20.70 0.77 -18.30
C LEU A 250 22.20 0.51 -18.11
N GLU A 251 22.87 1.29 -17.27
CA GLU A 251 24.27 1.05 -16.92
C GLU A 251 24.45 -0.32 -16.21
N CYS A 252 23.53 -0.68 -15.29
CA CYS A 252 23.54 -1.98 -14.63
C CYS A 252 23.29 -3.13 -15.61
N GLN A 253 22.42 -2.94 -16.61
CA GLN A 253 22.20 -3.91 -17.69
C GLN A 253 23.49 -4.10 -18.52
N LYS A 254 24.11 -3.01 -19.00
CA LYS A 254 25.36 -3.03 -19.78
C LYS A 254 26.50 -3.77 -19.05
N ARG A 255 26.69 -3.48 -17.76
CA ARG A 255 27.72 -4.18 -16.95
C ARG A 255 27.51 -5.69 -16.85
N LYS A 256 26.28 -6.16 -17.03
CA LYS A 256 25.94 -7.60 -17.04
C LYS A 256 25.84 -8.20 -18.44
N GLY A 257 26.27 -7.48 -19.47
CA GLY A 257 26.24 -7.94 -20.86
C GLY A 257 24.83 -8.06 -21.44
N LEU A 258 23.83 -7.40 -20.81
CA LEU A 258 22.48 -7.40 -21.32
C LEU A 258 22.34 -6.24 -22.32
N SER A 259 22.10 -6.55 -23.57
CA SER A 259 21.75 -5.56 -24.59
C SER A 259 20.30 -5.11 -24.37
N GLY A 260 20.09 -3.82 -24.10
CA GLY A 260 18.77 -3.24 -23.90
C GLY A 260 18.22 -2.63 -25.19
N LEU A 261 16.89 -2.49 -25.26
CA LEU A 261 16.18 -1.83 -26.36
C LEU A 261 16.30 -0.30 -26.30
N TRP A 262 16.71 0.25 -25.17
CA TRP A 262 16.79 1.68 -24.92
C TRP A 262 18.22 2.16 -24.80
N GLN A 263 18.47 3.37 -25.32
CA GLN A 263 19.78 4.00 -25.26
C GLN A 263 19.94 4.91 -24.04
N THR A 264 18.89 5.60 -23.66
CA THR A 264 18.89 6.60 -22.59
C THR A 264 17.77 6.36 -21.56
N GLY A 265 17.91 6.94 -20.38
CA GLY A 265 16.86 6.93 -19.36
C GLY A 265 15.58 7.64 -19.82
N GLU A 266 15.71 8.64 -20.71
CA GLU A 266 14.58 9.33 -21.32
C GLU A 266 13.78 8.41 -22.26
N ASP A 267 14.45 7.55 -23.05
CA ASP A 267 13.78 6.59 -23.91
C ASP A 267 12.97 5.59 -23.09
N VAL A 268 13.54 5.12 -21.96
CA VAL A 268 12.83 4.25 -21.01
C VAL A 268 11.63 4.98 -20.41
N TYR A 269 11.81 6.25 -20.01
CA TYR A 269 10.73 7.04 -19.43
C TYR A 269 9.58 7.25 -20.43
N ARG A 270 9.86 7.57 -21.68
CA ARG A 270 8.88 7.74 -22.74
C ARG A 270 8.06 6.47 -22.94
N TRP A 271 8.74 5.34 -23.15
CA TRP A 271 8.09 4.03 -23.24
C TRP A 271 7.24 3.71 -22.01
N TRP A 272 7.78 3.96 -20.83
CA TRP A 272 7.09 3.67 -19.57
C TRP A 272 5.84 4.52 -19.37
N MET A 273 5.83 5.76 -19.88
CA MET A 273 4.68 6.69 -19.79
C MET A 273 3.59 6.39 -20.80
N GLU A 274 3.95 5.81 -21.94
CA GLU A 274 3.02 5.48 -23.01
C GLU A 274 2.36 4.12 -22.84
N ASP A 275 2.72 3.36 -21.80
CA ASP A 275 2.39 1.93 -21.64
C ASP A 275 2.70 1.14 -22.93
N GLY A 276 3.80 1.54 -23.60
CA GLY A 276 4.17 1.09 -24.94
C GLY A 276 4.48 -0.41 -25.00
N VAL A 277 4.17 -0.99 -26.12
CA VAL A 277 4.55 -2.37 -26.47
C VAL A 277 6.04 -2.41 -26.76
N LEU A 278 6.76 -3.35 -26.18
CA LEU A 278 8.17 -3.57 -26.52
C LEU A 278 8.28 -4.05 -27.98
N PRO A 279 9.28 -3.58 -28.76
CA PRO A 279 9.56 -4.15 -30.06
C PRO A 279 9.74 -5.67 -29.95
N GLY A 280 8.94 -6.43 -30.70
CA GLY A 280 8.93 -7.90 -30.66
C GLY A 280 7.99 -8.52 -29.60
N GLN A 281 7.29 -7.72 -28.83
CA GLN A 281 6.22 -8.21 -27.94
C GLN A 281 4.94 -8.42 -28.74
N MET A 282 4.41 -9.64 -28.76
CA MET A 282 3.08 -9.89 -29.32
C MET A 282 2.01 -9.27 -28.43
N VAL A 283 1.17 -8.43 -28.99
CA VAL A 283 -0.04 -7.92 -28.34
C VAL A 283 -1.15 -8.91 -28.59
N LEU A 284 -1.69 -9.51 -27.55
CA LEU A 284 -2.95 -10.25 -27.66
C LEU A 284 -4.06 -9.19 -27.77
N GLU A 285 -4.65 -9.07 -28.97
CA GLU A 285 -5.82 -8.21 -29.18
C GLU A 285 -6.93 -8.63 -28.21
N GLY A 286 -7.48 -7.68 -27.45
CA GLY A 286 -8.56 -7.93 -26.50
C GLY A 286 -8.21 -7.78 -25.03
N MET A 287 -7.00 -7.35 -24.64
CA MET A 287 -6.61 -7.07 -23.25
C MET A 287 -6.60 -5.57 -22.89
N GLU A 288 -7.38 -4.75 -23.57
CA GLU A 288 -7.37 -3.30 -23.33
C GLU A 288 -8.11 -2.85 -22.05
N ASP A 289 -8.92 -3.72 -21.40
CA ASP A 289 -9.72 -3.40 -20.21
C ASP A 289 -9.67 -4.50 -19.13
N ILE A 290 -8.53 -4.63 -18.44
CA ILE A 290 -8.49 -5.36 -17.16
C ILE A 290 -7.77 -4.51 -16.08
#